data_0dac50dd64798560aebbd35f1a784f15
#
_entry.id   0dac50dd64798560aebbd35f1a784f15
#
_cell.length_a   1.000
_cell.length_b   1.000
_cell.length_c   1.000
_cell.angle_alpha   90.00
_cell.angle_beta   90.00
_cell.angle_gamma   90.00
#
_symmetry.space_group_name_H-M   'P 1'
#
loop_
_entity.id
_entity.type
_entity.pdbx_description
1 polymer ?
#
loop_
_entity_poly.entity_id
_entity_poly.type
_entity_poly.pdbx_seq_one_letter_code
_entity_poly.pdbx_strand_id
1 'polypeptide(L)'
;MSDLQIKKSSETYDVVIVGSGAGGGMAGYVLANAGIKVLMLEAGAYFDPQKDSAQLKWPWESPRRGAGTTRPFGDFDAAFGGWQIDGEPYTTKDKTEFFWFRSRMLGGRTNHWGRISLRMGPKDFQAKDGLTDDWPITYDDVKPYYDKVDRMIGIYGTKEGLENEPDGIYLPPPKPRLNELYIVKGAKKAGVTIIPGRGSVLTEALPGNKDRGACFFCGQCGRSCKVYGDFSASSCLVIPAVKTGNLKVITNAMVREVI
;
A
#
# COMPACT_ATOMS: atom_id res chain seq x y z
N MET A 1 34.60 0.59 8.36
CA MET A 1 33.48 0.49 9.36
C MET A 1 32.99 1.92 9.53
N SER A 2 31.82 2.23 8.98
CA SER A 2 31.21 3.55 9.13
C SER A 2 30.75 3.69 10.58
N ASP A 3 31.20 4.72 11.26
CA ASP A 3 30.79 5.08 12.61
C ASP A 3 29.27 5.27 12.61
N LEU A 4 28.56 4.32 13.19
CA LEU A 4 27.13 4.42 13.47
C LEU A 4 26.93 5.54 14.49
N GLN A 5 26.63 6.75 14.03
CA GLN A 5 26.25 7.85 14.91
C GLN A 5 24.88 7.52 15.53
N ILE A 6 24.87 6.99 16.73
CA ILE A 6 23.68 6.89 17.55
C ILE A 6 23.32 8.29 18.03
N LYS A 7 22.40 8.95 17.35
CA LYS A 7 21.83 10.21 17.84
C LYS A 7 20.85 9.88 18.96
N LYS A 8 21.22 10.13 20.19
CA LYS A 8 20.27 10.13 21.31
C LYS A 8 19.31 11.30 21.12
N SER A 9 18.01 11.00 20.97
CA SER A 9 16.99 12.04 21.06
C SER A 9 16.80 12.42 22.52
N SER A 10 16.74 13.72 22.81
CA SER A 10 16.35 14.22 24.13
C SER A 10 14.83 14.19 24.34
N GLU A 11 14.06 13.94 23.27
CA GLU A 11 12.61 13.89 23.33
C GLU A 11 12.12 12.50 23.66
N THR A 12 11.13 12.41 24.55
CA THR A 12 10.42 11.17 24.87
C THR A 12 9.15 11.08 24.06
N TYR A 13 8.85 9.90 23.58
CA TYR A 13 7.65 9.56 22.81
C TYR A 13 6.88 8.46 23.52
N ASP A 14 5.55 8.49 23.41
CA ASP A 14 4.69 7.45 23.99
C ASP A 14 4.82 6.15 23.20
N VAL A 15 5.00 6.27 21.86
CA VAL A 15 5.11 5.13 20.94
C VAL A 15 6.20 5.37 19.92
N VAL A 16 7.00 4.32 19.66
CA VAL A 16 7.95 4.27 18.55
C VAL A 16 7.49 3.24 17.53
N ILE A 17 7.39 3.66 16.26
CA ILE A 17 6.98 2.80 15.14
C ILE A 17 8.19 2.57 14.23
N VAL A 18 8.47 1.31 13.90
CA VAL A 18 9.52 0.93 12.95
C VAL A 18 8.88 0.59 11.62
N GLY A 19 9.19 1.40 10.61
CA GLY A 19 8.68 1.30 9.25
C GLY A 19 7.37 2.06 9.02
N SER A 20 7.27 2.70 7.86
CA SER A 20 6.15 3.56 7.44
C SER A 20 5.21 2.91 6.42
N GLY A 21 5.33 1.61 6.19
CA GLY A 21 4.46 0.86 5.26
C GLY A 21 3.00 0.82 5.72
N ALA A 22 2.21 -0.09 5.17
CA ALA A 22 0.76 -0.17 5.43
C ALA A 22 0.43 -0.26 6.92
N GLY A 23 1.08 -1.17 7.66
CA GLY A 23 0.82 -1.37 9.10
C GLY A 23 1.31 -0.21 9.94
N GLY A 24 2.61 0.17 9.80
CA GLY A 24 3.18 1.26 10.59
C GLY A 24 2.54 2.62 10.25
N GLY A 25 2.24 2.86 8.98
CA GLY A 25 1.51 4.06 8.56
C GLY A 25 0.12 4.14 9.19
N MET A 26 -0.62 3.03 9.24
CA MET A 26 -1.94 2.97 9.86
C MET A 26 -1.87 3.19 11.38
N ALA A 27 -0.94 2.52 12.05
CA ALA A 27 -0.73 2.70 13.50
C ALA A 27 -0.37 4.16 13.81
N GLY A 28 0.57 4.75 13.06
CA GLY A 28 0.96 6.15 13.22
C GLY A 28 -0.21 7.12 12.99
N TYR A 29 -1.02 6.87 11.97
CA TYR A 29 -2.20 7.68 11.68
C TYR A 29 -3.22 7.65 12.83
N VAL A 30 -3.57 6.45 13.27
CA VAL A 30 -4.57 6.27 14.35
C VAL A 30 -4.10 6.89 15.65
N LEU A 31 -2.87 6.59 16.07
CA LEU A 31 -2.30 7.09 17.32
C LEU A 31 -2.12 8.62 17.32
N ALA A 32 -1.58 9.18 16.23
CA ALA A 32 -1.39 10.62 16.14
C ALA A 32 -2.71 11.39 16.16
N ASN A 33 -3.77 10.87 15.49
CA ASN A 33 -5.10 11.47 15.56
C ASN A 33 -5.78 11.31 16.93
N ALA A 34 -5.36 10.32 17.72
CA ALA A 34 -5.78 10.17 19.12
C ALA A 34 -4.98 11.06 20.10
N GLY A 35 -4.06 11.89 19.61
CA GLY A 35 -3.26 12.79 20.44
C GLY A 35 -2.01 12.13 21.06
N ILE A 36 -1.69 10.91 20.70
CA ILE A 36 -0.51 10.18 21.20
C ILE A 36 0.75 10.69 20.49
N LYS A 37 1.80 10.97 21.26
CA LYS A 37 3.09 11.43 20.74
C LYS A 37 3.90 10.26 20.16
N VAL A 38 4.01 10.22 18.83
CA VAL A 38 4.59 9.09 18.08
C VAL A 38 5.87 9.48 17.38
N LEU A 39 6.89 8.62 17.47
CA LEU A 39 8.07 8.65 16.62
C LEU A 39 8.00 7.50 15.62
N MET A 40 8.12 7.82 14.33
CA MET A 40 8.22 6.82 13.25
C MET A 40 9.62 6.85 12.65
N LEU A 41 10.24 5.67 12.57
CA LEU A 41 11.57 5.48 11.98
C LEU A 41 11.41 4.73 10.66
N GLU A 42 11.82 5.35 9.54
CA GLU A 42 11.76 4.78 8.21
C GLU A 42 13.17 4.62 7.63
N ALA A 43 13.50 3.40 7.18
CA ALA A 43 14.82 3.09 6.63
C ALA A 43 15.10 3.82 5.31
N GLY A 44 14.07 4.11 4.54
CA GLY A 44 14.17 4.79 3.25
C GLY A 44 14.09 6.30 3.34
N ALA A 45 14.23 6.94 2.19
CA ALA A 45 14.12 8.38 2.06
C ALA A 45 12.67 8.88 2.21
N TYR A 46 12.52 10.17 2.48
CA TYR A 46 11.22 10.83 2.38
C TYR A 46 10.70 10.73 0.94
N PHE A 47 9.42 10.46 0.81
CA PHE A 47 8.75 10.35 -0.48
C PHE A 47 7.35 10.95 -0.41
N ASP A 48 7.13 11.95 -1.24
CA ASP A 48 5.83 12.58 -1.45
C ASP A 48 5.37 12.31 -2.89
N PRO A 49 4.33 11.50 -3.10
CA PRO A 49 3.85 11.21 -4.46
C PRO A 49 3.55 12.43 -5.32
N GLN A 50 3.13 13.56 -4.76
CA GLN A 50 2.88 14.77 -5.55
C GLN A 50 4.14 15.33 -6.18
N LYS A 51 5.26 15.26 -5.45
CA LYS A 51 6.55 15.85 -5.86
C LYS A 51 7.43 14.83 -6.56
N ASP A 52 7.53 13.64 -5.98
CA ASP A 52 8.58 12.67 -6.29
C ASP A 52 8.14 11.60 -7.29
N SER A 53 6.83 11.43 -7.50
CA SER A 53 6.29 10.41 -8.41
C SER A 53 6.79 10.56 -9.85
N ALA A 54 7.08 9.43 -10.49
CA ALA A 54 7.35 9.34 -11.92
C ALA A 54 6.07 9.30 -12.79
N GLN A 55 4.89 9.46 -12.19
CA GLN A 55 3.63 9.52 -12.93
C GLN A 55 3.67 10.63 -13.99
N LEU A 56 3.25 10.33 -15.21
CA LEU A 56 3.24 11.21 -16.37
C LEU A 56 4.62 11.64 -16.90
N LYS A 57 5.70 11.13 -16.34
CA LYS A 57 7.03 11.29 -16.92
C LYS A 57 7.21 10.38 -18.12
N TRP A 58 7.99 10.84 -19.08
CA TRP A 58 8.43 9.99 -20.17
C TRP A 58 9.39 8.91 -19.68
N PRO A 59 9.54 7.77 -20.39
CA PRO A 59 10.48 6.73 -19.96
C PRO A 59 11.91 7.23 -19.73
N TRP A 60 12.40 8.15 -20.59
CA TRP A 60 13.76 8.71 -20.46
C TRP A 60 13.92 9.70 -19.30
N GLU A 61 12.82 10.21 -18.71
CA GLU A 61 12.82 11.06 -17.52
C GLU A 61 12.74 10.24 -16.22
N SER A 62 12.45 8.96 -16.38
CA SER A 62 12.34 8.02 -15.27
C SER A 62 13.73 7.55 -14.83
N PRO A 63 13.88 7.07 -13.58
CA PRO A 63 15.12 6.46 -13.13
C PRO A 63 15.62 5.40 -14.12
N ARG A 64 16.92 5.40 -14.40
CA ARG A 64 17.56 4.52 -15.40
C ARG A 64 16.93 4.63 -16.80
N ARG A 65 16.28 5.73 -17.13
CA ARG A 65 15.56 5.97 -18.39
C ARG A 65 14.49 4.91 -18.71
N GLY A 66 13.87 4.34 -17.68
CA GLY A 66 12.91 3.26 -17.83
C GLY A 66 13.54 1.94 -18.32
N ALA A 67 14.87 1.83 -18.35
CA ALA A 67 15.53 0.58 -18.69
C ALA A 67 15.26 -0.46 -17.62
N GLY A 68 14.63 -1.55 -18.03
CA GLY A 68 14.43 -2.71 -17.18
C GLY A 68 15.76 -3.40 -16.87
N THR A 69 15.77 -4.09 -15.76
CA THR A 69 16.84 -5.07 -15.47
C THR A 69 16.51 -6.39 -16.14
N THR A 70 17.43 -7.33 -16.08
CA THR A 70 17.24 -8.73 -16.51
C THR A 70 16.19 -9.48 -15.68
N ARG A 71 15.47 -8.81 -14.79
CA ARG A 71 14.50 -9.41 -13.87
C ARG A 71 13.14 -9.60 -14.52
N PRO A 72 12.37 -10.62 -14.10
CA PRO A 72 11.06 -10.96 -14.69
C PRO A 72 10.05 -9.81 -14.70
N PHE A 73 10.11 -8.89 -13.76
CA PHE A 73 9.15 -7.80 -13.62
C PHE A 73 9.71 -6.42 -13.98
N GLY A 74 10.97 -6.35 -14.41
CA GLY A 74 11.65 -5.09 -14.69
C GLY A 74 11.82 -4.20 -13.46
N ASP A 75 12.39 -3.03 -13.66
CA ASP A 75 12.40 -1.97 -12.65
C ASP A 75 11.18 -1.08 -12.88
N PHE A 76 10.29 -1.03 -11.92
CA PHE A 76 9.24 -0.04 -11.97
C PHE A 76 9.84 1.31 -11.56
N ASP A 77 9.72 2.27 -12.44
CA ASP A 77 10.25 3.62 -12.29
C ASP A 77 9.78 4.38 -11.05
N ALA A 78 8.68 3.94 -10.47
CA ALA A 78 8.13 4.52 -9.28
C ALA A 78 8.80 4.05 -7.99
N ALA A 79 9.44 2.90 -8.03
CA ALA A 79 10.10 2.35 -6.87
C ALA A 79 11.52 2.86 -6.80
N PHE A 80 11.72 4.05 -6.30
CA PHE A 80 13.05 4.61 -6.04
C PHE A 80 13.94 3.75 -5.12
N GLY A 81 13.50 2.62 -4.71
CA GLY A 81 14.25 1.64 -3.96
C GLY A 81 14.62 0.41 -4.75
N GLY A 82 14.11 0.28 -5.98
CA GLY A 82 14.34 -0.91 -6.80
C GLY A 82 13.94 -2.22 -6.09
N TRP A 83 13.96 -3.29 -6.83
CA TRP A 83 13.67 -4.63 -6.30
C TRP A 83 14.83 -5.23 -5.51
N GLN A 84 16.02 -4.79 -5.82
CA GLN A 84 17.24 -5.22 -5.17
C GLN A 84 17.98 -3.99 -4.67
N ILE A 85 18.29 -4.02 -3.39
CA ILE A 85 19.07 -2.98 -2.74
C ILE A 85 20.40 -3.62 -2.41
N ASP A 86 21.46 -3.07 -2.95
CA ASP A 86 22.81 -3.56 -2.68
C ASP A 86 23.14 -3.45 -1.20
N GLY A 87 23.84 -4.46 -0.68
CA GLY A 87 24.23 -4.52 0.73
C GLY A 87 23.15 -4.95 1.70
N GLU A 88 21.97 -5.37 1.21
CA GLU A 88 20.94 -5.93 2.08
C GLU A 88 21.33 -7.30 2.62
N PRO A 89 21.17 -7.53 3.94
CA PRO A 89 21.68 -8.72 4.59
C PRO A 89 20.72 -9.92 4.44
N TYR A 90 20.52 -10.40 3.22
CA TYR A 90 19.81 -11.66 3.00
C TYR A 90 20.62 -12.57 2.08
N THR A 91 20.45 -13.84 2.27
CA THR A 91 21.05 -14.90 1.44
C THR A 91 19.95 -15.79 0.88
N THR A 92 20.23 -16.39 -0.27
CA THR A 92 19.36 -17.39 -0.86
C THR A 92 20.02 -18.77 -0.78
N LYS A 93 19.22 -19.83 -0.80
CA LYS A 93 19.74 -21.17 -0.92
C LYS A 93 20.47 -21.33 -2.27
N ASP A 94 21.56 -22.07 -2.29
CA ASP A 94 22.32 -22.34 -3.51
C ASP A 94 21.43 -22.77 -4.68
N LYS A 95 21.68 -22.20 -5.84
CA LYS A 95 20.94 -22.44 -7.08
C LYS A 95 19.45 -21.98 -7.04
N THR A 96 19.04 -21.19 -6.09
CA THR A 96 17.73 -20.55 -6.06
C THR A 96 17.88 -19.06 -6.19
N GLU A 97 17.03 -18.43 -7.00
CA GLU A 97 16.94 -16.99 -7.09
C GLU A 97 15.73 -16.53 -6.27
N PHE A 98 15.91 -15.48 -5.48
CA PHE A 98 14.84 -14.83 -4.77
C PHE A 98 14.93 -13.33 -4.98
N PHE A 99 13.89 -12.75 -5.54
CA PHE A 99 13.83 -11.33 -5.81
C PHE A 99 12.98 -10.63 -4.76
N TRP A 100 13.60 -9.83 -3.92
CA TRP A 100 12.87 -8.99 -2.98
C TRP A 100 12.10 -7.91 -3.72
N PHE A 101 10.78 -7.97 -3.64
CA PHE A 101 9.92 -6.90 -4.09
C PHE A 101 9.63 -5.94 -2.94
N ARG A 102 10.49 -4.96 -2.77
CA ARG A 102 10.36 -3.96 -1.70
C ARG A 102 10.86 -2.59 -2.15
N SER A 103 10.49 -1.56 -1.38
CA SER A 103 10.96 -0.19 -1.57
C SER A 103 11.45 0.38 -0.25
N ARG A 104 12.55 1.09 -0.32
CA ARG A 104 13.11 1.87 0.76
C ARG A 104 12.75 3.33 0.58
N MET A 105 11.53 3.67 0.98
CA MET A 105 10.98 5.02 0.93
C MET A 105 9.82 5.15 1.90
N LEU A 106 9.49 6.38 2.29
CA LEU A 106 8.30 6.64 3.10
C LEU A 106 7.06 6.02 2.44
N GLY A 107 6.29 5.25 3.19
CA GLY A 107 5.14 4.49 2.67
C GLY A 107 5.47 3.11 2.08
N GLY A 108 6.74 2.81 1.85
CA GLY A 108 7.19 1.51 1.34
C GLY A 108 6.47 1.06 0.08
N ARG A 109 6.19 -0.23 -0.05
CA ARG A 109 5.51 -0.83 -1.21
C ARG A 109 4.10 -0.30 -1.49
N THR A 110 3.46 0.35 -0.53
CA THR A 110 2.14 0.94 -0.75
C THR A 110 2.16 2.06 -1.82
N ASN A 111 3.33 2.56 -2.18
CA ASN A 111 3.48 3.55 -3.23
C ASN A 111 3.37 2.98 -4.65
N HIS A 112 3.61 1.67 -4.84
CA HIS A 112 3.68 1.06 -6.18
C HIS A 112 3.00 -0.31 -6.31
N TRP A 113 2.08 -0.64 -5.43
CA TRP A 113 1.28 -1.88 -5.53
C TRP A 113 0.12 -1.76 -6.53
N GLY A 114 -0.52 -2.88 -6.84
CA GLY A 114 -1.58 -2.96 -7.85
C GLY A 114 -2.94 -2.41 -7.45
N ARG A 115 -3.12 -1.94 -6.23
CA ARG A 115 -4.38 -1.39 -5.67
C ARG A 115 -5.53 -2.40 -5.53
N ILE A 116 -5.29 -3.67 -5.79
CA ILE A 116 -6.30 -4.71 -5.57
C ILE A 116 -6.55 -4.82 -4.07
N SER A 117 -7.81 -4.67 -3.66
CA SER A 117 -8.17 -4.52 -2.24
C SER A 117 -9.33 -5.45 -1.91
N LEU A 118 -9.00 -6.74 -1.79
CA LEU A 118 -9.94 -7.78 -1.38
C LEU A 118 -9.91 -7.93 0.15
N ARG A 119 -11.04 -8.31 0.73
CA ARG A 119 -11.10 -8.74 2.13
C ARG A 119 -10.78 -10.22 2.21
N MET A 120 -10.13 -10.64 3.28
CA MET A 120 -10.09 -12.05 3.64
C MET A 120 -11.51 -12.48 4.02
N GLY A 121 -11.95 -13.61 3.51
CA GLY A 121 -13.26 -14.17 3.83
C GLY A 121 -13.23 -15.05 5.08
N PRO A 122 -14.39 -15.52 5.57
CA PRO A 122 -14.45 -16.36 6.77
C PRO A 122 -13.54 -17.60 6.73
N LYS A 123 -13.40 -18.19 5.54
CA LYS A 123 -12.54 -19.38 5.35
C LYS A 123 -11.05 -19.12 5.46
N ASP A 124 -10.60 -17.87 5.30
CA ASP A 124 -9.18 -17.53 5.42
C ASP A 124 -8.69 -17.55 6.88
N PHE A 125 -9.60 -17.54 7.84
CA PHE A 125 -9.30 -17.62 9.28
C PHE A 125 -9.38 -19.04 9.84
N GLN A 126 -9.73 -20.02 9.01
CA GLN A 126 -9.89 -21.40 9.40
C GLN A 126 -8.81 -22.28 8.79
N ALA A 127 -8.34 -23.25 9.58
CA ALA A 127 -7.44 -24.27 9.08
C ALA A 127 -8.11 -25.09 7.98
N LYS A 128 -7.35 -25.42 6.94
CA LYS A 128 -7.80 -26.33 5.90
C LYS A 128 -7.33 -27.74 6.25
N ASP A 129 -8.28 -28.65 6.38
CA ASP A 129 -8.02 -30.10 6.49
C ASP A 129 -7.04 -30.52 7.61
N GLY A 130 -6.94 -29.76 8.70
CA GLY A 130 -6.06 -30.03 9.80
C GLY A 130 -4.56 -29.86 9.51
N LEU A 131 -4.20 -29.17 8.41
CA LEU A 131 -2.81 -28.92 8.04
C LEU A 131 -2.18 -27.74 8.78
N THR A 132 -3.00 -26.84 9.29
CA THR A 132 -2.56 -25.64 10.02
C THR A 132 -3.50 -25.39 11.20
N ASP A 133 -3.12 -24.51 12.12
CA ASP A 133 -4.00 -24.07 13.20
C ASP A 133 -4.97 -22.98 12.70
N ASP A 134 -6.15 -22.91 13.31
CA ASP A 134 -7.07 -21.78 13.10
C ASP A 134 -6.43 -20.49 13.59
N TRP A 135 -6.77 -19.38 12.94
CA TRP A 135 -6.43 -18.08 13.48
C TRP A 135 -7.19 -17.84 14.79
N PRO A 136 -6.58 -17.19 15.81
CA PRO A 136 -7.24 -16.90 17.08
C PRO A 136 -8.29 -15.78 16.98
N ILE A 137 -8.61 -15.33 15.78
CA ILE A 137 -9.60 -14.33 15.42
C ILE A 137 -10.42 -14.81 14.22
N THR A 138 -11.62 -14.27 14.07
CA THR A 138 -12.54 -14.57 12.98
C THR A 138 -12.70 -13.38 12.03
N TYR A 139 -13.37 -13.61 10.91
CA TYR A 139 -13.77 -12.52 10.03
C TYR A 139 -14.63 -11.46 10.73
N ASP A 140 -15.55 -11.89 11.61
CA ASP A 140 -16.44 -10.96 12.32
C ASP A 140 -15.68 -10.04 13.28
N ASP A 141 -14.59 -10.50 13.86
CA ASP A 141 -13.72 -9.67 14.70
C ASP A 141 -13.03 -8.56 13.92
N VAL A 142 -12.64 -8.81 12.67
CA VAL A 142 -11.91 -7.84 11.82
C VAL A 142 -12.82 -7.04 10.91
N LYS A 143 -14.03 -7.49 10.63
CA LYS A 143 -15.00 -6.81 9.75
C LYS A 143 -15.22 -5.33 10.07
N PRO A 144 -15.41 -4.91 11.35
CA PRO A 144 -15.59 -3.50 11.69
C PRO A 144 -14.37 -2.62 11.31
N TYR A 145 -13.17 -3.21 11.32
CA TYR A 145 -11.94 -2.54 10.92
C TYR A 145 -11.80 -2.46 9.41
N TYR A 146 -12.18 -3.51 8.67
CA TYR A 146 -12.31 -3.46 7.22
C TYR A 146 -13.25 -2.34 6.79
N ASP A 147 -14.42 -2.23 7.42
CA ASP A 147 -15.40 -1.18 7.10
C ASP A 147 -14.86 0.24 7.36
N LYS A 148 -14.05 0.43 8.40
CA LYS A 148 -13.37 1.71 8.68
C LYS A 148 -12.31 2.02 7.61
N VAL A 149 -11.50 1.02 7.25
CA VAL A 149 -10.45 1.16 6.25
C VAL A 149 -11.04 1.47 4.88
N ASP A 150 -12.09 0.74 4.44
CA ASP A 150 -12.74 0.98 3.16
C ASP A 150 -13.20 2.43 2.98
N ARG A 151 -13.85 2.99 4.03
CA ARG A 151 -14.28 4.38 4.01
C ARG A 151 -13.11 5.37 3.98
N MET A 152 -12.05 5.07 4.72
CA MET A 152 -10.92 5.97 4.88
C MET A 152 -10.04 6.02 3.62
N ILE A 153 -9.73 4.85 3.05
CA ILE A 153 -8.86 4.78 1.89
C ILE A 153 -9.61 4.95 0.57
N GLY A 154 -10.91 4.70 0.55
CA GLY A 154 -11.77 4.73 -0.63
C GLY A 154 -11.53 3.50 -1.52
N ILE A 155 -12.37 2.49 -1.37
CA ILE A 155 -12.35 1.30 -2.22
C ILE A 155 -13.55 1.36 -3.15
N TYR A 156 -13.33 1.18 -4.44
CA TYR A 156 -14.43 0.98 -5.38
C TYR A 156 -14.78 -0.49 -5.54
N GLY A 157 -16.02 -0.78 -5.86
CA GLY A 157 -16.48 -2.15 -6.09
C GLY A 157 -18.01 -2.25 -6.16
N THR A 158 -18.49 -3.48 -6.20
CA THR A 158 -19.90 -3.82 -6.16
C THR A 158 -20.17 -4.86 -5.06
N LYS A 159 -21.40 -4.87 -4.55
CA LYS A 159 -21.83 -5.85 -3.57
C LYS A 159 -22.39 -7.06 -4.30
N GLU A 160 -21.73 -8.19 -4.12
CA GLU A 160 -22.02 -9.42 -4.86
C GLU A 160 -22.46 -10.58 -3.95
N GLY A 161 -22.32 -10.43 -2.63
CA GLY A 161 -22.69 -11.48 -1.66
C GLY A 161 -21.80 -12.72 -1.74
N LEU A 162 -20.54 -12.58 -2.13
CA LEU A 162 -19.61 -13.70 -2.26
C LEU A 162 -19.09 -14.12 -0.88
N GLU A 163 -19.16 -15.40 -0.57
CA GLU A 163 -18.71 -15.94 0.71
C GLU A 163 -17.20 -15.71 0.93
N ASN A 164 -16.39 -15.96 -0.10
CA ASN A 164 -14.93 -15.87 -0.01
C ASN A 164 -14.38 -14.44 -0.22
N GLU A 165 -15.21 -13.54 -0.70
CA GLU A 165 -14.88 -12.13 -0.88
C GLU A 165 -16.03 -11.28 -0.31
N PRO A 166 -16.14 -11.19 1.03
CA PRO A 166 -17.25 -10.48 1.67
C PRO A 166 -17.38 -9.04 1.20
N ASP A 167 -18.61 -8.57 1.12
CA ASP A 167 -18.89 -7.21 0.69
C ASP A 167 -18.38 -6.18 1.69
N GLY A 168 -17.87 -5.10 1.12
CA GLY A 168 -17.33 -3.95 1.84
C GLY A 168 -18.18 -2.69 1.69
N ILE A 169 -17.55 -1.56 2.00
CA ILE A 169 -18.09 -0.22 1.81
C ILE A 169 -17.41 0.37 0.57
N TYR A 170 -18.16 0.48 -0.53
CA TYR A 170 -17.57 0.79 -1.82
C TYR A 170 -18.00 2.13 -2.38
N LEU A 171 -17.06 2.79 -3.06
CA LEU A 171 -17.33 3.80 -4.07
C LEU A 171 -17.86 3.11 -5.35
N PRO A 172 -18.57 3.82 -6.22
CA PRO A 172 -18.98 3.27 -7.51
C PRO A 172 -17.79 2.75 -8.31
N PRO A 173 -17.90 1.59 -8.98
CA PRO A 173 -16.81 1.09 -9.81
C PRO A 173 -16.60 1.98 -11.05
N PRO A 174 -15.41 1.94 -11.66
CA PRO A 174 -15.19 2.58 -12.95
C PRO A 174 -16.17 2.07 -13.99
N LYS A 175 -16.53 2.92 -14.96
CA LYS A 175 -17.33 2.48 -16.10
C LYS A 175 -16.54 1.42 -16.89
N PRO A 176 -17.20 0.30 -17.27
CA PRO A 176 -16.52 -0.76 -18.01
C PRO A 176 -16.09 -0.25 -19.40
N ARG A 177 -14.94 -0.73 -19.86
CA ARG A 177 -14.44 -0.48 -21.19
C ARG A 177 -15.17 -1.36 -22.22
N LEU A 178 -15.07 -1.00 -23.48
CA LEU A 178 -15.77 -1.74 -24.56
C LEU A 178 -15.36 -3.24 -24.60
N ASN A 179 -14.08 -3.52 -24.49
CA ASN A 179 -13.57 -4.90 -24.44
C ASN A 179 -14.10 -5.67 -23.22
N GLU A 180 -14.20 -5.04 -22.07
CA GLU A 180 -14.77 -5.64 -20.86
C GLU A 180 -16.23 -5.99 -21.05
N LEU A 181 -17.03 -5.11 -21.69
CA LEU A 181 -18.42 -5.39 -22.03
C LEU A 181 -18.57 -6.62 -22.95
N TYR A 182 -17.69 -6.78 -23.93
CA TYR A 182 -17.67 -7.95 -24.79
C TYR A 182 -17.34 -9.23 -24.01
N ILE A 183 -16.36 -9.18 -23.12
CA ILE A 183 -15.96 -10.31 -22.28
C ILE A 183 -17.12 -10.70 -21.35
N VAL A 184 -17.76 -9.73 -20.67
CA VAL A 184 -18.93 -9.96 -19.82
C VAL A 184 -20.06 -10.63 -20.60
N LYS A 185 -20.35 -10.16 -21.82
CA LYS A 185 -21.37 -10.76 -22.68
C LYS A 185 -21.06 -12.20 -23.06
N GLY A 186 -19.80 -12.50 -23.35
CA GLY A 186 -19.32 -13.85 -23.66
C GLY A 186 -19.38 -14.78 -22.45
N ALA A 187 -18.89 -14.32 -21.31
CA ALA A 187 -18.89 -15.07 -20.06
C ALA A 187 -20.31 -15.44 -19.60
N LYS A 188 -21.26 -14.50 -19.71
CA LYS A 188 -22.67 -14.75 -19.39
C LYS A 188 -23.26 -15.90 -20.21
N LYS A 189 -22.87 -16.02 -21.50
CA LYS A 189 -23.32 -17.15 -22.35
C LYS A 189 -22.72 -18.48 -21.88
N ALA A 190 -21.56 -18.46 -21.25
CA ALA A 190 -20.89 -19.63 -20.68
C ALA A 190 -21.28 -19.92 -19.24
N GLY A 191 -22.25 -19.19 -18.67
CA GLY A 191 -22.69 -19.37 -17.29
C GLY A 191 -21.69 -18.80 -16.24
N VAL A 192 -20.75 -17.95 -16.68
CA VAL A 192 -19.75 -17.32 -15.78
C VAL A 192 -20.14 -15.88 -15.51
N THR A 193 -20.18 -15.50 -14.24
CA THR A 193 -20.39 -14.11 -13.82
C THR A 193 -19.04 -13.39 -13.72
N ILE A 194 -18.94 -12.24 -14.37
CA ILE A 194 -17.79 -11.32 -14.24
C ILE A 194 -18.28 -10.08 -13.50
N ILE A 195 -17.56 -9.69 -12.50
CA ILE A 195 -17.84 -8.54 -11.64
C ILE A 195 -16.72 -7.51 -11.76
N PRO A 196 -16.96 -6.23 -11.43
CA PRO A 196 -15.89 -5.25 -11.29
C PRO A 196 -14.90 -5.67 -10.21
N GLY A 197 -13.62 -5.47 -10.45
CA GLY A 197 -12.61 -5.66 -9.41
C GLY A 197 -12.83 -4.69 -8.24
N ARG A 198 -12.26 -5.02 -7.09
CA ARG A 198 -12.25 -4.15 -5.90
C ARG A 198 -10.89 -3.50 -5.78
N GLY A 199 -10.84 -2.17 -5.71
CA GLY A 199 -9.56 -1.48 -5.72
C GLY A 199 -9.57 -0.16 -4.95
N SER A 200 -8.45 0.14 -4.32
CA SER A 200 -8.23 1.36 -3.53
C SER A 200 -7.81 2.54 -4.42
N VAL A 201 -8.73 2.94 -5.27
CA VAL A 201 -8.60 4.10 -6.15
C VAL A 201 -9.89 4.92 -6.05
N LEU A 202 -9.78 6.22 -5.83
CA LEU A 202 -10.92 7.11 -5.71
C LEU A 202 -11.57 7.30 -7.08
N THR A 203 -12.70 6.66 -7.32
CA THR A 203 -13.53 6.89 -8.52
C THR A 203 -14.31 8.19 -8.45
N GLU A 204 -14.49 8.69 -7.23
CA GLU A 204 -15.06 10.01 -6.91
C GLU A 204 -14.38 10.58 -5.65
N ALA A 205 -14.55 11.86 -5.40
CA ALA A 205 -13.97 12.52 -4.25
C ALA A 205 -14.55 11.98 -2.93
N LEU A 206 -13.71 11.75 -1.94
CA LEU A 206 -14.17 11.39 -0.60
C LEU A 206 -14.75 12.61 0.12
N PRO A 207 -15.96 12.50 0.70
CA PRO A 207 -16.54 13.59 1.47
C PRO A 207 -15.60 14.06 2.59
N GLY A 208 -15.36 15.35 2.66
CA GLY A 208 -14.53 15.96 3.71
C GLY A 208 -13.01 15.83 3.50
N ASN A 209 -12.54 15.08 2.50
CA ASN A 209 -11.11 14.97 2.20
C ASN A 209 -10.74 15.73 0.93
N LYS A 210 -10.24 16.96 1.11
CA LYS A 210 -9.82 17.83 0.00
C LYS A 210 -8.37 17.58 -0.47
N ASP A 211 -7.60 16.82 0.26
CA ASP A 211 -6.19 16.55 -0.04
C ASP A 211 -6.04 15.49 -1.14
N ARG A 212 -7.08 14.67 -1.37
CA ARG A 212 -7.08 13.56 -2.32
C ARG A 212 -7.99 13.83 -3.51
N GLY A 213 -7.43 13.83 -4.70
CA GLY A 213 -8.19 13.98 -5.95
C GLY A 213 -8.77 12.66 -6.44
N ALA A 214 -9.84 12.73 -7.22
CA ALA A 214 -10.37 11.57 -7.93
C ALA A 214 -9.38 11.07 -9.00
N CYS A 215 -9.41 9.77 -9.26
CA CYS A 215 -8.59 9.12 -10.28
C CYS A 215 -9.03 9.58 -11.68
N PHE A 216 -8.06 9.93 -12.52
CA PHE A 216 -8.26 10.23 -13.94
C PHE A 216 -7.86 9.07 -14.87
N PHE A 217 -7.75 7.87 -14.33
CA PHE A 217 -7.54 6.61 -15.05
C PHE A 217 -6.31 6.57 -15.98
N CYS A 218 -5.20 7.15 -15.56
CA CYS A 218 -3.95 7.18 -16.33
C CYS A 218 -3.27 5.81 -16.49
N GLY A 219 -3.68 4.78 -15.72
CA GLY A 219 -3.08 3.44 -15.75
C GLY A 219 -1.68 3.32 -15.12
N GLN A 220 -1.22 4.36 -14.42
CA GLN A 220 0.15 4.42 -13.88
C GLN A 220 0.23 4.26 -12.35
N CYS A 221 -0.67 3.48 -11.75
CA CYS A 221 -0.70 3.30 -10.29
C CYS A 221 0.63 2.76 -9.72
N GLY A 222 1.37 1.94 -10.49
CA GLY A 222 2.70 1.47 -10.09
C GLY A 222 3.75 2.58 -9.94
N ARG A 223 3.48 3.79 -10.43
CA ARG A 223 4.37 4.95 -10.34
C ARG A 223 4.01 5.91 -9.20
N SER A 224 3.07 5.55 -8.35
CA SER A 224 2.50 6.42 -7.33
C SER A 224 1.68 7.59 -7.89
N CYS A 225 0.65 8.01 -7.21
CA CYS A 225 -0.34 8.95 -7.77
C CYS A 225 -0.12 10.38 -7.30
N LYS A 226 0.17 11.29 -8.24
CA LYS A 226 0.39 12.71 -7.95
C LYS A 226 -0.84 13.44 -7.39
N VAL A 227 -2.04 12.93 -7.66
CA VAL A 227 -3.28 13.51 -7.12
C VAL A 227 -3.81 12.76 -5.89
N TYR A 228 -3.02 11.82 -5.35
CA TYR A 228 -3.41 10.96 -4.23
C TYR A 228 -4.75 10.22 -4.46
N GLY A 229 -5.09 9.98 -5.72
CA GLY A 229 -6.31 9.25 -6.09
C GLY A 229 -6.27 7.78 -5.75
N ASP A 230 -5.08 7.21 -5.54
CA ASP A 230 -4.86 5.86 -5.06
C ASP A 230 -4.53 5.84 -3.56
N PHE A 231 -4.56 4.66 -2.96
CA PHE A 231 -4.05 4.50 -1.61
C PHE A 231 -2.55 4.27 -1.63
N SER A 232 -1.83 5.12 -0.88
CA SER A 232 -0.49 4.84 -0.38
C SER A 232 -0.38 5.28 1.08
N ALA A 233 0.43 4.57 1.87
CA ALA A 233 0.60 4.93 3.27
C ALA A 233 1.23 6.31 3.42
N SER A 234 2.12 6.71 2.51
CA SER A 234 2.71 8.06 2.52
C SER A 234 1.65 9.14 2.40
N SER A 235 0.82 9.10 1.34
CA SER A 235 -0.15 10.15 1.04
C SER A 235 -1.39 10.12 1.94
N CYS A 236 -1.89 8.92 2.27
CA CYS A 236 -3.18 8.77 2.93
C CYS A 236 -3.08 8.68 4.46
N LEU A 237 -1.92 8.33 4.99
CA LEU A 237 -1.73 8.06 6.41
C LEU A 237 -0.64 8.92 7.02
N VAL A 238 0.61 8.79 6.56
CA VAL A 238 1.76 9.40 7.24
C VAL A 238 1.77 10.92 7.07
N ILE A 239 1.62 11.44 5.85
CA ILE A 239 1.60 12.89 5.61
C ILE A 239 0.44 13.57 6.39
N PRO A 240 -0.80 13.07 6.36
CA PRO A 240 -1.86 13.59 7.22
C PRO A 240 -1.56 13.49 8.72
N ALA A 241 -0.99 12.38 9.18
CA ALA A 241 -0.64 12.21 10.59
C ALA A 241 0.42 13.21 11.07
N VAL A 242 1.41 13.51 10.24
CA VAL A 242 2.42 14.56 10.54
C VAL A 242 1.77 15.94 10.72
N LYS A 243 0.73 16.25 9.95
CA LYS A 243 0.00 17.53 10.06
C LYS A 243 -0.71 17.70 11.41
N THR A 244 -0.94 16.63 12.16
CA THR A 244 -1.52 16.71 13.52
C THR A 244 -0.55 17.29 14.55
N GLY A 245 0.76 17.29 14.26
CA GLY A 245 1.81 17.65 15.21
C GLY A 245 2.20 16.53 16.19
N ASN A 246 1.48 15.43 16.22
CA ASN A 246 1.71 14.30 17.14
C ASN A 246 2.59 13.18 16.55
N LEU A 247 2.83 13.17 15.23
CA LEU A 247 3.71 12.23 14.56
C LEU A 247 4.99 12.94 14.08
N LYS A 248 6.13 12.50 14.58
CA LYS A 248 7.45 12.84 14.02
C LYS A 248 7.99 11.67 13.22
N VAL A 249 8.44 11.93 12.00
CA VAL A 249 9.05 10.91 11.13
C VAL A 249 10.52 11.22 10.94
N ILE A 250 11.37 10.20 11.12
CA ILE A 250 12.79 10.26 10.78
C ILE A 250 13.02 9.26 9.65
N THR A 251 13.42 9.77 8.50
CA THR A 251 13.75 8.99 7.30
C THR A 251 15.24 8.69 7.23
N ASN A 252 15.66 7.75 6.38
CA ASN A 252 17.03 7.24 6.30
C ASN A 252 17.53 6.72 7.66
N ALA A 253 16.63 6.19 8.46
CA ALA A 253 16.86 5.69 9.81
C ALA A 253 16.53 4.20 9.89
N MET A 254 17.52 3.37 9.55
CA MET A 254 17.38 1.92 9.69
C MET A 254 17.51 1.52 11.17
N VAL A 255 16.45 0.91 11.69
CA VAL A 255 16.47 0.30 13.02
C VAL A 255 17.21 -1.02 12.94
N ARG A 256 18.24 -1.15 13.77
CA ARG A 256 19.05 -2.36 13.87
C ARG A 256 18.58 -3.26 15.01
N GLU A 257 18.23 -2.68 16.12
CA GLU A 257 17.99 -3.40 17.36
C GLU A 257 17.02 -2.64 18.27
N VAL A 258 16.21 -3.38 19.00
CA VAL A 258 15.38 -2.87 20.09
C VAL A 258 16.07 -3.30 21.38
N ILE A 259 16.41 -2.33 22.24
CA ILE A 259 17.17 -2.55 23.48
C ILE A 259 16.22 -2.45 24.67
#